data_68fcb5f6861fcedd0167ba4712c0b370
#
_entry.id   68fcb5f6861fcedd0167ba4712c0b370
#
_cell.length_a   1.000
_cell.length_b   1.000
_cell.length_c   1.000
_cell.angle_alpha   90.00
_cell.angle_beta   90.00
_cell.angle_gamma   90.00
#
_symmetry.space_group_name_H-M   'P 1'
#
loop_
_entity.id
_entity.type
_entity.pdbx_description
1 polymer ?
#
loop_
_entity_poly.entity_id
_entity_poly.type
_entity_poly.pdbx_seq_one_letter_code
_entity_poly.pdbx_strand_id
1 'polypeptide(L)'
;MASQNTVHPSDDRVFSIRELMLMMTVPRSFKWVETDFSDLNALSFEKKRAFLKKEEIKIRQSLGEAVPTVIFQSIARKIKEALKHTPLKTALINKLVSSNELSDIDALKNFISANPMNLSSATLGHIAELANTNRTDNAAFFTSKTLITEMMKALPDTDKETVRILEPSVGVGNFIPLIIKKFEGKNIILDVVDIDKHSLDLAKLILNNYNIPDNCTINFINADFLLYDFSEKYDYIIGNPPFYKMKARNSLLNIYRKNAVNTATTNICSFFLDKAVSIGNYVALVFPKFLLNTPEFSQTRKYLSDKAVECIIDFGEKGFPGVLVETLAIFINNLSRPSNTRVASITHGKFMIQSQKYIFDDKLPYWIIYRDNEFDSVCKNLDFNVFKVFRDRQITNKLLSPSGDIRVLKSRNISDDGKNVMDIDGYDSYISYDDAKNLSVYSYLDCDNVYLTPNMTYKPRMIEKPKECLVNGSLAVLIPKKGIIPTKEQLAFFSTQEYRNFYQIARNFQTRSLNVDACSVFFYGLLRDKAKKSPITEKLDEKENIQITIFDYVK
;
A
#
# COMPACT_ATOMS: atom_id res chain seq x y z
N MET A 1 0.75 49.37 12.83
CA MET A 1 1.31 50.43 11.97
C MET A 1 0.48 51.71 11.92
N ALA A 2 -0.74 51.73 12.40
CA ALA A 2 -1.59 52.93 12.43
C ALA A 2 -1.51 53.70 13.76
N SER A 3 -0.71 53.21 14.74
CA SER A 3 -0.54 53.88 16.00
C SER A 3 0.40 55.11 15.87
N GLN A 4 0.22 56.04 16.75
CA GLN A 4 0.81 57.39 16.74
C GLN A 4 2.35 57.49 16.63
N ASN A 5 3.06 56.37 16.57
CA ASN A 5 4.54 56.33 16.66
C ASN A 5 5.26 56.03 15.34
N THR A 6 4.55 55.94 14.21
CA THR A 6 5.17 55.70 12.90
C THR A 6 5.57 57.02 12.27
N VAL A 7 6.82 57.36 12.30
CA VAL A 7 7.38 58.61 11.76
C VAL A 7 7.92 58.38 10.35
N HIS A 8 7.76 59.37 9.48
CA HIS A 8 8.29 59.35 8.12
C HIS A 8 9.81 59.33 8.15
N PRO A 9 10.48 58.49 7.35
CA PRO A 9 11.95 58.26 7.49
C PRO A 9 12.81 59.51 7.17
N SER A 10 12.29 60.46 6.42
CA SER A 10 13.01 61.68 6.03
C SER A 10 12.37 62.98 6.52
N ASP A 11 11.19 62.96 7.11
CA ASP A 11 10.47 64.11 7.59
C ASP A 11 10.04 63.91 9.05
N ASP A 12 10.13 64.92 9.89
CA ASP A 12 9.67 64.88 11.28
C ASP A 12 8.13 65.00 11.39
N ARG A 13 7.43 64.08 10.78
CA ARG A 13 5.97 64.00 10.76
C ARG A 13 5.47 62.54 10.70
N VAL A 14 4.22 62.31 11.02
CA VAL A 14 3.58 61.02 10.80
C VAL A 14 3.26 60.83 9.32
N PHE A 15 3.17 59.58 8.90
CA PHE A 15 2.74 59.27 7.52
C PHE A 15 1.35 59.83 7.21
N SER A 16 1.20 60.42 6.04
CA SER A 16 -0.10 60.76 5.53
C SER A 16 -0.95 59.52 5.21
N ILE A 17 -2.28 59.69 5.14
CA ILE A 17 -3.18 58.58 4.73
C ILE A 17 -2.76 58.01 3.38
N ARG A 18 -2.34 58.86 2.44
CA ARG A 18 -1.90 58.42 1.09
C ARG A 18 -0.63 57.55 1.14
N GLU A 19 0.31 57.90 1.96
CA GLU A 19 1.53 57.08 2.15
C GLU A 19 1.18 55.75 2.81
N LEU A 20 0.31 55.73 3.80
CA LEU A 20 -0.18 54.49 4.41
C LEU A 20 -0.97 53.64 3.40
N MET A 21 -1.79 54.23 2.55
CA MET A 21 -2.47 53.53 1.46
C MET A 21 -1.49 52.88 0.48
N LEU A 22 -0.40 53.57 0.14
CA LEU A 22 0.65 53.03 -0.73
C LEU A 22 1.34 51.82 -0.08
N MET A 23 1.70 51.92 1.20
CA MET A 23 2.28 50.81 1.96
C MET A 23 1.33 49.60 2.03
N MET A 24 0.04 49.85 2.18
CA MET A 24 -1.02 48.83 2.21
C MET A 24 -1.50 48.41 0.84
N THR A 25 -0.88 48.90 -0.23
CA THR A 25 -1.21 48.57 -1.63
C THR A 25 -2.67 48.89 -2.00
N VAL A 26 -3.29 49.88 -1.33
CA VAL A 26 -4.65 50.32 -1.62
C VAL A 26 -4.63 51.27 -2.82
N PRO A 27 -5.47 51.05 -3.86
CA PRO A 27 -5.46 51.89 -5.06
C PRO A 27 -5.75 53.36 -4.76
N ARG A 28 -5.15 54.28 -5.53
CA ARG A 28 -5.39 55.71 -5.38
C ARG A 28 -6.85 56.11 -5.60
N SER A 29 -7.60 55.33 -6.38
CA SER A 29 -9.02 55.51 -6.67
C SER A 29 -9.95 55.11 -5.53
N PHE A 30 -9.41 54.43 -4.49
CA PHE A 30 -10.22 53.99 -3.36
C PHE A 30 -10.75 55.18 -2.55
N LYS A 31 -12.04 55.22 -2.34
CA LYS A 31 -12.72 56.27 -1.56
C LYS A 31 -13.03 55.72 -0.17
N TRP A 32 -12.57 56.41 0.85
CA TRP A 32 -12.79 56.02 2.27
C TRP A 32 -14.11 56.56 2.84
N VAL A 33 -14.67 57.65 2.23
CA VAL A 33 -15.86 58.34 2.70
C VAL A 33 -16.65 58.78 1.48
N GLU A 34 -17.95 58.50 1.46
CA GLU A 34 -18.89 58.97 0.43
C GLU A 34 -19.52 60.33 0.79
N THR A 35 -18.92 61.05 1.74
CA THR A 35 -19.47 62.32 2.18
C THR A 35 -19.27 63.38 1.12
N ASP A 36 -20.35 64.13 0.77
CA ASP A 36 -20.25 65.34 -0.03
C ASP A 36 -19.58 66.42 0.82
N PHE A 37 -18.36 66.78 0.44
CA PHE A 37 -17.59 67.81 1.14
C PHE A 37 -18.10 69.24 0.90
N SER A 38 -19.10 69.46 0.05
CA SER A 38 -19.72 70.75 -0.16
C SER A 38 -20.32 71.31 1.13
N ASP A 39 -20.93 70.46 1.98
CA ASP A 39 -21.51 70.88 3.27
C ASP A 39 -20.46 71.27 4.32
N LEU A 40 -19.26 70.77 4.17
CA LEU A 40 -18.14 71.09 5.08
C LEU A 40 -17.68 72.54 4.92
N ASN A 41 -17.90 73.16 3.77
CA ASN A 41 -17.54 74.61 3.53
C ASN A 41 -18.40 75.55 4.32
N ALA A 42 -19.59 75.16 4.76
CA ALA A 42 -20.48 75.95 5.62
C ALA A 42 -20.16 75.92 7.10
N LEU A 43 -19.20 75.04 7.53
CA LEU A 43 -18.81 74.88 8.91
C LEU A 43 -17.68 75.83 9.33
N SER A 44 -17.69 76.30 10.61
CA SER A 44 -16.56 76.99 11.17
C SER A 44 -15.27 76.19 11.08
N PHE A 45 -14.14 76.87 11.01
CA PHE A 45 -12.81 76.24 10.91
C PHE A 45 -12.58 75.15 11.99
N GLU A 46 -12.95 75.38 13.22
CA GLU A 46 -12.82 74.47 14.32
C GLU A 46 -13.68 73.21 14.17
N LYS A 47 -14.97 73.37 13.76
CA LYS A 47 -15.85 72.24 13.52
C LYS A 47 -15.39 71.39 12.32
N LYS A 48 -14.90 72.03 11.28
CA LYS A 48 -14.34 71.40 10.08
C LYS A 48 -13.10 70.61 10.46
N ARG A 49 -12.18 71.16 11.27
CA ARG A 49 -10.96 70.50 11.76
C ARG A 49 -11.30 69.31 12.63
N ALA A 50 -12.27 69.42 13.55
CA ALA A 50 -12.68 68.30 14.43
C ALA A 50 -13.28 67.13 13.65
N PHE A 51 -14.11 67.42 12.65
CA PHE A 51 -14.70 66.42 11.76
C PHE A 51 -13.62 65.68 10.96
N LEU A 52 -12.73 66.39 10.27
CA LEU A 52 -11.65 65.84 9.47
C LEU A 52 -10.71 64.99 10.32
N LYS A 53 -10.40 65.42 11.54
CA LYS A 53 -9.56 64.66 12.47
C LYS A 53 -10.20 63.36 12.91
N LYS A 54 -11.51 63.36 13.14
CA LYS A 54 -12.28 62.15 13.51
C LYS A 54 -12.29 61.11 12.37
N GLU A 55 -12.51 61.57 11.14
CA GLU A 55 -12.49 60.68 9.97
C GLU A 55 -11.06 60.17 9.67
N GLU A 56 -10.03 61.00 9.84
CA GLU A 56 -8.64 60.59 9.70
C GLU A 56 -8.28 59.44 10.68
N ILE A 57 -8.71 59.52 11.94
CA ILE A 57 -8.47 58.50 12.93
C ILE A 57 -9.11 57.17 12.50
N LYS A 58 -10.36 57.18 12.04
CA LYS A 58 -11.06 55.99 11.56
C LYS A 58 -10.34 55.34 10.36
N ILE A 59 -9.95 56.16 9.38
CA ILE A 59 -9.25 55.69 8.19
C ILE A 59 -7.89 55.06 8.58
N ARG A 60 -7.15 55.71 9.49
CA ARG A 60 -5.86 55.17 9.99
C ARG A 60 -6.04 53.85 10.73
N GLN A 61 -7.10 53.73 11.54
CA GLN A 61 -7.43 52.50 12.23
C GLN A 61 -7.78 51.39 11.22
N SER A 62 -8.65 51.65 10.25
CA SER A 62 -9.01 50.69 9.21
C SER A 62 -7.82 50.27 8.36
N LEU A 63 -6.88 51.18 8.03
CA LEU A 63 -5.64 50.84 7.34
C LEU A 63 -4.72 49.97 8.22
N GLY A 64 -4.70 50.20 9.53
CA GLY A 64 -3.89 49.40 10.47
C GLY A 64 -4.38 47.97 10.64
N GLU A 65 -5.66 47.75 10.51
CA GLU A 65 -6.33 46.45 10.57
C GLU A 65 -6.36 45.71 9.21
N ALA A 66 -6.15 46.43 8.11
CA ALA A 66 -6.17 45.88 6.76
C ALA A 66 -4.93 45.03 6.44
N VAL A 67 -5.10 44.02 5.66
CA VAL A 67 -3.99 43.23 5.07
C VAL A 67 -3.63 43.84 3.71
N PRO A 68 -2.32 44.08 3.42
CA PRO A 68 -1.93 44.60 2.10
C PRO A 68 -2.42 43.70 0.97
N THR A 69 -3.24 44.25 0.07
CA THR A 69 -3.96 43.47 -0.95
C THR A 69 -3.02 42.69 -1.88
N VAL A 70 -1.91 43.27 -2.29
CA VAL A 70 -0.92 42.59 -3.15
C VAL A 70 -0.22 41.43 -2.42
N ILE A 71 0.07 41.60 -1.13
CA ILE A 71 0.66 40.51 -0.30
C ILE A 71 -0.35 39.40 -0.15
N PHE A 72 -1.62 39.72 0.18
CA PHE A 72 -2.68 38.72 0.28
C PHE A 72 -2.91 37.97 -1.04
N GLN A 73 -2.92 38.69 -2.16
CA GLN A 73 -3.05 38.13 -3.50
C GLN A 73 -1.84 37.18 -3.80
N SER A 74 -0.64 37.57 -3.44
CA SER A 74 0.56 36.73 -3.61
C SER A 74 0.51 35.47 -2.73
N ILE A 75 0.06 35.60 -1.48
CA ILE A 75 -0.16 34.45 -0.58
C ILE A 75 -1.25 33.54 -1.14
N ALA A 76 -2.40 34.10 -1.56
CA ALA A 76 -3.49 33.33 -2.15
C ALA A 76 -3.05 32.59 -3.42
N ARG A 77 -2.22 33.21 -4.26
CA ARG A 77 -1.63 32.56 -5.44
C ARG A 77 -0.73 31.39 -5.05
N LYS A 78 0.17 31.57 -4.09
CA LYS A 78 1.05 30.50 -3.59
C LYS A 78 0.24 29.36 -2.94
N ILE A 79 -0.79 29.68 -2.16
CA ILE A 79 -1.70 28.67 -1.60
C ILE A 79 -2.41 27.91 -2.73
N LYS A 80 -2.93 28.63 -3.74
CA LYS A 80 -3.57 28.00 -4.91
C LYS A 80 -2.62 27.08 -5.67
N GLU A 81 -1.37 27.49 -5.86
CA GLU A 81 -0.31 26.66 -6.48
C GLU A 81 0.01 25.44 -5.61
N ALA A 82 0.19 25.61 -4.31
CA ALA A 82 0.44 24.51 -3.38
C ALA A 82 -0.72 23.50 -3.34
N LEU A 83 -1.96 23.99 -3.36
CA LEU A 83 -3.16 23.13 -3.39
C LEU A 83 -3.27 22.31 -4.68
N LYS A 84 -2.80 22.84 -5.83
CA LYS A 84 -2.74 22.06 -7.08
C LYS A 84 -1.85 20.81 -6.96
N HIS A 85 -0.83 20.87 -6.12
CA HIS A 85 0.15 19.79 -5.96
C HIS A 85 -0.09 18.93 -4.71
N THR A 86 -0.97 19.37 -3.81
CA THR A 86 -1.29 18.61 -2.58
C THR A 86 -2.45 17.66 -2.86
N PRO A 87 -2.29 16.34 -2.69
CA PRO A 87 -3.39 15.40 -2.86
C PRO A 87 -4.52 15.72 -1.87
N LEU A 88 -5.74 15.79 -2.35
CA LEU A 88 -6.91 15.92 -1.50
C LEU A 88 -7.05 14.68 -0.59
N LYS A 89 -7.40 14.89 0.68
CA LYS A 89 -7.70 13.79 1.58
C LYS A 89 -8.91 13.01 1.07
N THR A 90 -8.88 11.68 1.20
CA THR A 90 -9.96 10.78 0.74
C THR A 90 -11.35 11.19 1.28
N ALA A 91 -11.43 11.66 2.54
CA ALA A 91 -12.70 12.15 3.11
C ALA A 91 -13.28 13.34 2.33
N LEU A 92 -12.42 14.26 1.85
CA LEU A 92 -12.85 15.41 1.04
C LEU A 92 -13.27 14.97 -0.35
N ILE A 93 -12.56 14.02 -0.95
CA ILE A 93 -12.93 13.44 -2.25
C ILE A 93 -14.28 12.72 -2.15
N ASN A 94 -14.50 11.92 -1.12
CA ASN A 94 -15.80 11.27 -0.89
C ASN A 94 -16.94 12.30 -0.77
N LYS A 95 -16.68 13.42 -0.09
CA LYS A 95 -17.65 14.52 -0.02
C LYS A 95 -17.92 15.14 -1.40
N LEU A 96 -16.88 15.34 -2.21
CA LEU A 96 -17.03 15.84 -3.60
C LEU A 96 -17.84 14.86 -4.45
N VAL A 97 -17.55 13.58 -4.37
CA VAL A 97 -18.29 12.53 -5.09
C VAL A 97 -19.75 12.53 -4.71
N SER A 98 -20.09 12.58 -3.42
CA SER A 98 -21.49 12.59 -2.96
C SER A 98 -22.22 13.90 -3.26
N SER A 99 -21.57 15.06 -3.06
CA SER A 99 -22.21 16.36 -3.25
C SER A 99 -22.45 16.75 -4.72
N ASN A 100 -21.72 16.12 -5.66
CA ASN A 100 -21.87 16.34 -7.10
C ASN A 100 -22.46 15.11 -7.82
N GLU A 101 -22.99 14.13 -7.07
CA GLU A 101 -23.62 12.91 -7.62
C GLU A 101 -22.74 12.17 -8.63
N LEU A 102 -21.41 12.18 -8.41
CA LEU A 102 -20.42 11.63 -9.36
C LEU A 102 -20.45 10.10 -9.47
N SER A 103 -21.29 9.41 -8.72
CA SER A 103 -21.56 7.98 -8.92
C SER A 103 -22.32 7.72 -10.23
N ASP A 104 -22.96 8.74 -10.80
CA ASP A 104 -23.47 8.72 -12.16
C ASP A 104 -22.33 8.94 -13.16
N ILE A 105 -22.24 8.10 -14.19
CA ILE A 105 -21.12 8.09 -15.13
C ILE A 105 -21.08 9.36 -16.01
N ASP A 106 -22.23 9.90 -16.37
CA ASP A 106 -22.29 11.10 -17.22
C ASP A 106 -21.98 12.34 -16.41
N ALA A 107 -22.48 12.44 -15.17
CA ALA A 107 -22.10 13.48 -14.22
C ALA A 107 -20.57 13.47 -13.97
N LEU A 108 -19.98 12.30 -13.78
CA LEU A 108 -18.53 12.12 -13.59
C LEU A 108 -17.75 12.58 -14.83
N LYS A 109 -18.13 12.15 -16.03
CA LYS A 109 -17.49 12.57 -17.29
C LYS A 109 -17.55 14.09 -17.47
N ASN A 110 -18.71 14.69 -17.22
CA ASN A 110 -18.90 16.13 -17.30
C ASN A 110 -18.04 16.89 -16.28
N PHE A 111 -17.97 16.40 -15.03
CA PHE A 111 -17.14 16.99 -13.98
C PHE A 111 -15.64 16.92 -14.34
N ILE A 112 -15.15 15.79 -14.84
CA ILE A 112 -13.75 15.60 -15.24
C ILE A 112 -13.42 16.50 -16.44
N SER A 113 -14.28 16.54 -17.46
CA SER A 113 -14.09 17.36 -18.66
C SER A 113 -14.07 18.86 -18.35
N ALA A 114 -15.00 19.32 -17.55
CA ALA A 114 -15.09 20.73 -17.14
C ALA A 114 -13.99 21.12 -16.15
N ASN A 115 -13.54 20.18 -15.32
CA ASN A 115 -12.57 20.38 -14.24
C ASN A 115 -12.78 21.71 -13.49
N PRO A 116 -13.96 21.97 -12.92
CA PRO A 116 -14.35 23.30 -12.42
C PRO A 116 -13.45 23.80 -11.29
N MET A 117 -12.76 22.89 -10.61
CA MET A 117 -11.86 23.21 -9.51
C MET A 117 -10.39 23.26 -9.95
N ASN A 118 -10.09 23.06 -11.22
CA ASN A 118 -8.74 23.01 -11.78
C ASN A 118 -7.85 22.01 -11.01
N LEU A 119 -8.37 20.79 -10.79
CA LEU A 119 -7.71 19.71 -10.08
C LEU A 119 -6.62 19.08 -10.96
N SER A 120 -5.59 18.52 -10.31
CA SER A 120 -4.57 17.75 -11.04
C SER A 120 -5.13 16.45 -11.59
N SER A 121 -4.53 15.90 -12.67
CA SER A 121 -4.87 14.60 -13.25
C SER A 121 -4.88 13.49 -12.20
N ALA A 122 -3.93 13.49 -11.26
CA ALA A 122 -3.89 12.51 -10.16
C ALA A 122 -5.10 12.64 -9.21
N THR A 123 -5.59 13.85 -8.95
CA THR A 123 -6.79 14.07 -8.12
C THR A 123 -8.05 13.68 -8.87
N LEU A 124 -8.14 14.01 -10.17
CA LEU A 124 -9.25 13.58 -11.02
C LEU A 124 -9.31 12.06 -11.14
N GLY A 125 -8.16 11.39 -11.28
CA GLY A 125 -8.07 9.93 -11.25
C GLY A 125 -8.59 9.34 -9.94
N HIS A 126 -8.20 9.92 -8.80
CA HIS A 126 -8.70 9.47 -7.49
C HIS A 126 -10.21 9.66 -7.33
N ILE A 127 -10.76 10.78 -7.83
CA ILE A 127 -12.22 11.02 -7.86
C ILE A 127 -12.90 9.95 -8.73
N ALA A 128 -12.40 9.74 -9.95
CA ALA A 128 -12.96 8.76 -10.88
C ALA A 128 -13.00 7.34 -10.30
N GLU A 129 -11.94 6.92 -9.63
CA GLU A 129 -11.90 5.61 -8.98
C GLU A 129 -12.83 5.49 -7.78
N LEU A 130 -12.96 6.53 -6.95
CA LEU A 130 -13.88 6.51 -5.81
C LEU A 130 -15.36 6.61 -6.23
N ALA A 131 -15.62 7.25 -7.35
CA ALA A 131 -16.96 7.35 -7.95
C ALA A 131 -17.42 6.04 -8.60
N ASN A 132 -16.49 5.17 -9.02
CA ASN A 132 -16.82 3.89 -9.66
C ASN A 132 -17.45 2.91 -8.66
N THR A 133 -18.76 2.70 -8.79
CA THR A 133 -19.57 1.81 -7.93
C THR A 133 -19.26 0.32 -8.14
N ASN A 134 -18.73 -0.06 -9.30
CA ASN A 134 -18.34 -1.45 -9.63
C ASN A 134 -16.94 -1.83 -9.10
N ARG A 135 -16.33 -0.96 -8.32
CA ARG A 135 -14.97 -1.10 -7.81
C ARG A 135 -14.75 -2.37 -6.98
N THR A 136 -15.73 -2.72 -6.13
CA THR A 136 -15.67 -3.90 -5.26
C THR A 136 -15.71 -5.21 -6.06
N ASP A 137 -16.43 -5.25 -7.15
CA ASP A 137 -16.58 -6.44 -7.98
C ASP A 137 -15.33 -6.70 -8.84
N ASN A 138 -14.64 -5.64 -9.25
CA ASN A 138 -13.44 -5.72 -10.10
C ASN A 138 -12.12 -5.66 -9.31
N ALA A 139 -12.16 -5.54 -7.97
CA ALA A 139 -10.99 -5.32 -7.10
C ALA A 139 -10.04 -4.24 -7.64
N ALA A 140 -10.61 -3.19 -8.22
CA ALA A 140 -9.88 -2.03 -8.70
C ALA A 140 -9.52 -1.11 -7.52
N PHE A 141 -8.23 -0.98 -7.23
CA PHE A 141 -7.73 -0.18 -6.11
C PHE A 141 -6.97 1.04 -6.61
N PHE A 142 -7.19 2.18 -5.95
CA PHE A 142 -6.43 3.40 -6.23
C PHE A 142 -4.93 3.19 -6.03
N THR A 143 -4.17 3.25 -7.10
CA THR A 143 -2.71 3.16 -7.03
C THR A 143 -2.14 4.51 -6.61
N SER A 144 -1.53 4.57 -5.43
CA SER A 144 -0.99 5.82 -4.91
C SER A 144 0.15 6.36 -5.77
N LYS A 145 0.22 7.70 -5.92
CA LYS A 145 1.32 8.35 -6.63
C LYS A 145 2.70 7.96 -6.07
N THR A 146 2.79 7.78 -4.74
CA THR A 146 4.02 7.33 -4.08
C THR A 146 4.46 5.96 -4.59
N LEU A 147 3.54 4.99 -4.69
CA LEU A 147 3.83 3.66 -5.20
C LEU A 147 4.36 3.74 -6.63
N ILE A 148 3.66 4.45 -7.52
CA ILE A 148 4.07 4.57 -8.92
C ILE A 148 5.43 5.28 -9.02
N THR A 149 5.66 6.35 -8.23
CA THR A 149 6.95 7.07 -8.22
C THR A 149 8.10 6.16 -7.81
N GLU A 150 7.95 5.35 -6.78
CA GLU A 150 9.00 4.41 -6.36
C GLU A 150 9.23 3.30 -7.41
N MET A 151 8.18 2.85 -8.08
CA MET A 151 8.32 1.93 -9.22
C MET A 151 9.12 2.57 -10.36
N MET A 152 8.79 3.81 -10.74
CA MET A 152 9.50 4.51 -11.83
C MET A 152 10.99 4.74 -11.52
N LYS A 153 11.33 5.05 -10.26
CA LYS A 153 12.73 5.17 -9.82
C LYS A 153 13.51 3.85 -9.92
N ALA A 154 12.83 2.73 -9.68
CA ALA A 154 13.46 1.41 -9.69
C ALA A 154 13.63 0.83 -11.11
N LEU A 155 12.90 1.34 -12.10
CA LEU A 155 13.05 0.95 -13.49
C LEU A 155 14.40 1.37 -14.03
N PRO A 156 15.12 0.48 -14.75
CA PRO A 156 16.35 0.84 -15.42
C PRO A 156 16.10 1.89 -16.51
N ASP A 157 17.14 2.66 -16.81
CA ASP A 157 17.14 3.51 -17.98
C ASP A 157 17.43 2.69 -19.23
N THR A 158 17.19 3.26 -20.41
CA THR A 158 17.42 2.60 -21.71
C THR A 158 18.12 3.53 -22.68
N ASP A 159 19.01 2.99 -23.50
CA ASP A 159 19.67 3.72 -24.58
C ASP A 159 18.84 3.75 -25.87
N LYS A 160 17.71 3.03 -25.93
CA LYS A 160 16.82 3.04 -27.09
C LYS A 160 16.26 4.44 -27.33
N GLU A 161 16.23 4.87 -28.58
CA GLU A 161 15.56 6.12 -28.99
C GLU A 161 14.04 6.00 -28.94
N THR A 162 13.51 4.84 -29.35
CA THR A 162 12.07 4.53 -29.29
C THR A 162 11.83 3.41 -28.29
N VAL A 163 10.87 3.64 -27.37
CA VAL A 163 10.51 2.70 -26.30
C VAL A 163 9.05 2.29 -26.42
N ARG A 164 8.81 0.99 -26.55
CA ARG A 164 7.45 0.42 -26.56
C ARG A 164 7.07 -0.04 -25.16
N ILE A 165 6.00 0.51 -24.65
CA ILE A 165 5.54 0.28 -23.27
C ILE A 165 4.10 -0.22 -23.29
N LEU A 166 3.78 -1.18 -22.43
CA LEU A 166 2.42 -1.67 -22.23
C LEU A 166 1.98 -1.48 -20.78
N GLU A 167 0.81 -0.91 -20.59
CA GLU A 167 0.07 -0.92 -19.33
C GLU A 167 -1.13 -1.85 -19.47
N PRO A 168 -1.12 -3.04 -18.84
CA PRO A 168 -2.06 -4.12 -19.14
C PRO A 168 -3.42 -4.00 -18.45
N SER A 169 -3.60 -3.03 -17.56
CA SER A 169 -4.85 -2.76 -16.81
C SER A 169 -4.86 -1.32 -16.35
N VAL A 170 -5.09 -0.41 -17.32
CA VAL A 170 -4.82 1.02 -17.15
C VAL A 170 -5.78 1.72 -16.18
N GLY A 171 -7.00 1.20 -16.01
CA GLY A 171 -8.03 1.85 -15.22
C GLY A 171 -8.26 3.29 -15.71
N VAL A 172 -8.12 4.25 -14.80
CA VAL A 172 -8.26 5.68 -15.11
C VAL A 172 -6.93 6.37 -15.50
N GLY A 173 -5.85 5.60 -15.74
CA GLY A 173 -4.59 6.10 -16.31
C GLY A 173 -3.59 6.69 -15.32
N ASN A 174 -3.59 6.28 -14.06
CA ASN A 174 -2.72 6.84 -13.01
C ASN A 174 -1.21 6.66 -13.30
N PHE A 175 -0.81 5.62 -14.01
CA PHE A 175 0.59 5.37 -14.38
C PHE A 175 1.07 6.25 -15.53
N ILE A 176 0.20 6.61 -16.46
CA ILE A 176 0.56 7.25 -17.73
C ILE A 176 1.44 8.50 -17.55
N PRO A 177 1.09 9.49 -16.70
CA PRO A 177 1.91 10.70 -16.54
C PRO A 177 3.33 10.40 -16.02
N LEU A 178 3.47 9.39 -15.16
CA LEU A 178 4.76 9.02 -14.57
C LEU A 178 5.59 8.15 -15.51
N ILE A 179 4.95 7.33 -16.35
CA ILE A 179 5.62 6.63 -17.46
C ILE A 179 6.19 7.63 -18.44
N ILE A 180 5.40 8.60 -18.92
CA ILE A 180 5.85 9.66 -19.83
C ILE A 180 7.05 10.40 -19.23
N LYS A 181 6.97 10.76 -17.94
CA LYS A 181 8.07 11.43 -17.25
C LYS A 181 9.32 10.55 -17.13
N LYS A 182 9.19 9.25 -16.87
CA LYS A 182 10.34 8.32 -16.76
C LYS A 182 11.12 8.22 -18.06
N PHE A 183 10.43 8.23 -19.19
CA PHE A 183 11.03 8.09 -20.52
C PHE A 183 11.07 9.42 -21.27
N GLU A 184 11.12 10.55 -20.54
CA GLU A 184 11.26 11.88 -21.12
C GLU A 184 12.48 11.94 -22.07
N GLY A 185 12.30 12.57 -23.23
CA GLY A 185 13.33 12.65 -24.29
C GLY A 185 13.41 11.42 -25.20
N LYS A 186 12.61 10.37 -25.01
CA LYS A 186 12.50 9.21 -25.91
C LYS A 186 11.23 9.31 -26.76
N ASN A 187 11.22 8.65 -27.91
CA ASN A 187 9.99 8.41 -28.65
C ASN A 187 9.21 7.30 -27.94
N ILE A 188 8.04 7.63 -27.38
CA ILE A 188 7.25 6.71 -26.56
C ILE A 188 6.08 6.18 -27.37
N ILE A 189 5.97 4.86 -27.47
CA ILE A 189 4.77 4.16 -27.95
C ILE A 189 4.18 3.44 -26.75
N LEU A 190 3.08 3.97 -26.22
CA LEU A 190 2.43 3.48 -25.02
C LEU A 190 1.08 2.85 -25.37
N ASP A 191 1.01 1.53 -25.31
CA ASP A 191 -0.25 0.81 -25.42
C ASP A 191 -0.86 0.64 -24.03
N VAL A 192 -2.12 1.05 -23.85
CA VAL A 192 -2.86 0.95 -22.61
C VAL A 192 -4.11 0.13 -22.81
N VAL A 193 -4.25 -0.93 -22.03
CA VAL A 193 -5.33 -1.91 -22.16
C VAL A 193 -6.24 -1.86 -20.96
N ASP A 194 -7.53 -1.92 -21.17
CA ASP A 194 -8.51 -2.23 -20.13
C ASP A 194 -9.72 -2.92 -20.73
N ILE A 195 -10.30 -3.85 -19.97
CA ILE A 195 -11.53 -4.53 -20.34
C ILE A 195 -12.75 -3.61 -20.18
N ASP A 196 -12.67 -2.64 -19.25
CA ASP A 196 -13.72 -1.67 -18.98
C ASP A 196 -13.57 -0.43 -19.87
N LYS A 197 -14.47 -0.31 -20.86
CA LYS A 197 -14.51 0.85 -21.75
C LYS A 197 -14.74 2.17 -21.00
N HIS A 198 -15.51 2.17 -19.92
CA HIS A 198 -15.77 3.40 -19.15
C HIS A 198 -14.50 3.92 -18.48
N SER A 199 -13.68 3.04 -17.93
CA SER A 199 -12.37 3.39 -17.38
C SER A 199 -11.45 3.99 -18.43
N LEU A 200 -11.40 3.42 -19.65
CA LEU A 200 -10.64 3.99 -20.77
C LEU A 200 -11.13 5.38 -21.20
N ASP A 201 -12.44 5.58 -21.28
CA ASP A 201 -13.02 6.88 -21.61
C ASP A 201 -12.64 7.93 -20.54
N LEU A 202 -12.71 7.57 -19.26
CA LEU A 202 -12.29 8.44 -18.16
C LEU A 202 -10.79 8.75 -18.22
N ALA A 203 -9.96 7.76 -18.51
CA ALA A 203 -8.52 7.94 -18.68
C ALA A 203 -8.20 8.97 -19.78
N LYS A 204 -8.87 8.89 -20.93
CA LYS A 204 -8.75 9.87 -22.03
C LYS A 204 -9.13 11.28 -21.56
N LEU A 205 -10.28 11.42 -20.86
CA LEU A 205 -10.74 12.72 -20.36
C LEU A 205 -9.78 13.32 -19.32
N ILE A 206 -9.24 12.51 -18.43
CA ILE A 206 -8.24 12.94 -17.44
C ILE A 206 -6.96 13.39 -18.11
N LEU A 207 -6.52 12.67 -19.15
CA LEU A 207 -5.31 13.00 -19.90
C LEU A 207 -5.43 14.28 -20.73
N ASN A 208 -6.63 14.70 -21.12
CA ASN A 208 -6.85 16.02 -21.74
C ASN A 208 -6.41 17.19 -20.83
N ASN A 209 -6.30 16.95 -19.51
CA ASN A 209 -5.75 17.90 -18.56
C ASN A 209 -4.23 17.77 -18.35
N TYR A 210 -3.57 16.91 -19.12
CA TYR A 210 -2.13 16.67 -19.08
C TYR A 210 -1.50 17.02 -20.43
N ASN A 211 -0.37 17.70 -20.40
CA ASN A 211 0.36 18.04 -21.62
C ASN A 211 1.16 16.82 -22.08
N ILE A 212 0.63 16.10 -23.07
CA ILE A 212 1.31 14.94 -23.67
C ILE A 212 2.34 15.47 -24.66
N PRO A 213 3.64 15.09 -24.55
CA PRO A 213 4.67 15.49 -25.49
C PRO A 213 4.41 14.95 -26.91
N ASP A 214 4.83 15.68 -27.94
CA ASP A 214 4.65 15.30 -29.36
C ASP A 214 5.32 13.97 -29.73
N ASN A 215 6.38 13.59 -29.01
CA ASN A 215 7.09 12.32 -29.16
C ASN A 215 6.47 11.16 -28.36
N CYS A 216 5.24 11.30 -27.87
CA CYS A 216 4.52 10.26 -27.16
C CYS A 216 3.20 9.91 -27.86
N THR A 217 3.08 8.69 -28.32
CA THR A 217 1.85 8.12 -28.89
C THR A 217 1.21 7.19 -27.86
N ILE A 218 -0.07 7.41 -27.54
CA ILE A 218 -0.83 6.56 -26.60
C ILE A 218 -1.95 5.87 -27.35
N ASN A 219 -1.93 4.54 -27.37
CA ASN A 219 -2.96 3.70 -27.99
C ASN A 219 -3.87 3.11 -26.91
N PHE A 220 -5.15 3.46 -26.95
CA PHE A 220 -6.14 2.94 -26.03
C PHE A 220 -6.83 1.71 -26.61
N ILE A 221 -6.64 0.57 -25.96
CA ILE A 221 -7.11 -0.74 -26.42
C ILE A 221 -8.19 -1.25 -25.44
N ASN A 222 -9.44 -1.29 -25.91
CA ASN A 222 -10.51 -1.90 -25.12
C ASN A 222 -10.57 -3.39 -25.40
N ALA A 223 -9.93 -4.18 -24.54
CA ALA A 223 -9.84 -5.62 -24.69
C ALA A 223 -9.55 -6.31 -23.35
N ASP A 224 -9.84 -7.61 -23.30
CA ASP A 224 -9.31 -8.47 -22.24
C ASP A 224 -7.82 -8.72 -22.51
N PHE A 225 -6.94 -8.16 -21.67
CA PHE A 225 -5.50 -8.31 -21.78
C PHE A 225 -5.09 -9.79 -21.90
N LEU A 226 -5.72 -10.69 -21.16
CA LEU A 226 -5.36 -12.12 -21.16
C LEU A 226 -5.68 -12.82 -22.46
N LEU A 227 -6.67 -12.34 -23.22
CA LEU A 227 -7.11 -12.93 -24.50
C LEU A 227 -6.62 -12.19 -25.73
N TYR A 228 -6.25 -10.92 -25.59
CA TYR A 228 -5.81 -10.08 -26.69
C TYR A 228 -4.47 -10.58 -27.24
N ASP A 229 -4.34 -10.68 -28.58
CA ASP A 229 -3.12 -11.11 -29.24
C ASP A 229 -2.22 -9.90 -29.58
N PHE A 230 -1.06 -9.83 -28.92
CA PHE A 230 -0.08 -8.80 -29.14
C PHE A 230 0.93 -9.29 -30.18
N SER A 231 1.01 -8.60 -31.32
CA SER A 231 1.88 -8.96 -32.44
C SER A 231 3.37 -8.76 -32.17
N GLU A 232 3.72 -7.91 -31.22
CA GLU A 232 5.11 -7.53 -30.92
C GLU A 232 5.41 -7.58 -29.43
N LYS A 233 6.69 -7.71 -29.10
CA LYS A 233 7.16 -7.62 -27.72
C LYS A 233 7.30 -6.17 -27.29
N TYR A 234 7.14 -5.95 -25.98
CA TYR A 234 7.30 -4.67 -25.34
C TYR A 234 8.66 -4.56 -24.66
N ASP A 235 9.24 -3.36 -24.67
CA ASP A 235 10.45 -3.09 -23.90
C ASP A 235 10.14 -3.09 -22.40
N TYR A 236 9.01 -2.48 -22.03
CA TYR A 236 8.54 -2.46 -20.65
C TYR A 236 7.06 -2.81 -20.58
N ILE A 237 6.71 -3.61 -19.59
CA ILE A 237 5.33 -3.80 -19.16
C ILE A 237 5.21 -3.32 -17.73
N ILE A 238 4.36 -2.32 -17.50
CA ILE A 238 4.28 -1.61 -16.23
C ILE A 238 2.81 -1.47 -15.85
N GLY A 239 2.44 -1.84 -14.63
CA GLY A 239 1.04 -1.68 -14.22
C GLY A 239 0.68 -2.30 -12.89
N ASN A 240 -0.60 -2.24 -12.58
CA ASN A 240 -1.21 -2.79 -11.38
C ASN A 240 -2.37 -3.71 -11.78
N PRO A 241 -2.12 -5.01 -12.04
CA PRO A 241 -3.17 -5.95 -12.42
C PRO A 241 -4.23 -6.12 -11.33
N PRO A 242 -5.45 -6.56 -11.65
CA PRO A 242 -6.48 -6.86 -10.66
C PRO A 242 -6.10 -8.08 -9.80
N PHE A 243 -6.48 -8.07 -8.48
CA PHE A 243 -6.10 -9.09 -7.49
C PHE A 243 -7.24 -10.01 -7.04
N TYR A 244 -8.35 -10.03 -7.75
CA TYR A 244 -9.49 -10.84 -7.33
C TYR A 244 -9.35 -12.32 -7.69
N LYS A 245 -10.06 -13.15 -6.93
CA LYS A 245 -10.19 -14.57 -7.19
C LYS A 245 -11.43 -14.83 -8.03
N MET A 246 -11.25 -15.51 -9.14
CA MET A 246 -12.34 -15.96 -9.96
C MET A 246 -13.08 -17.14 -9.30
N LYS A 247 -14.40 -17.21 -9.49
CA LYS A 247 -15.17 -18.38 -9.03
C LYS A 247 -14.70 -19.62 -9.78
N ALA A 248 -14.53 -20.74 -9.08
CA ALA A 248 -14.01 -21.99 -9.66
C ALA A 248 -14.84 -22.52 -10.86
N ARG A 249 -16.13 -22.20 -10.91
CA ARG A 249 -17.04 -22.58 -12.01
C ARG A 249 -17.09 -21.57 -13.16
N ASN A 250 -16.26 -20.54 -13.17
CA ASN A 250 -16.22 -19.53 -14.22
C ASN A 250 -15.57 -20.14 -15.49
N SER A 251 -16.26 -20.11 -16.62
CA SER A 251 -15.75 -20.64 -17.90
C SER A 251 -14.48 -19.96 -18.38
N LEU A 252 -14.33 -18.64 -18.14
CA LEU A 252 -13.13 -17.88 -18.49
C LEU A 252 -11.91 -18.36 -17.72
N LEU A 253 -12.06 -18.82 -16.48
CA LEU A 253 -10.95 -19.37 -15.71
C LEU A 253 -10.28 -20.56 -16.43
N ASN A 254 -11.08 -21.43 -17.05
CA ASN A 254 -10.55 -22.56 -17.80
C ASN A 254 -9.81 -22.11 -19.07
N ILE A 255 -10.27 -21.01 -19.70
CA ILE A 255 -9.60 -20.44 -20.87
C ILE A 255 -8.23 -19.86 -20.46
N TYR A 256 -8.18 -19.06 -19.38
CA TYR A 256 -6.93 -18.48 -18.88
C TYR A 256 -5.92 -19.55 -18.44
N ARG A 257 -6.40 -20.65 -17.86
CA ARG A 257 -5.53 -21.76 -17.41
C ARG A 257 -4.86 -22.54 -18.54
N LYS A 258 -5.40 -22.52 -19.77
CA LYS A 258 -4.85 -23.31 -20.88
C LYS A 258 -3.38 -22.99 -21.17
N ASN A 259 -3.01 -21.72 -21.03
CA ASN A 259 -1.66 -21.24 -21.33
C ASN A 259 -0.93 -20.72 -20.08
N ALA A 260 -1.49 -20.91 -18.89
CA ALA A 260 -0.94 -20.40 -17.67
C ALA A 260 0.14 -21.33 -17.10
N VAL A 261 1.18 -20.74 -16.52
CA VAL A 261 2.18 -21.45 -15.74
C VAL A 261 1.57 -22.00 -14.45
N ASN A 262 0.76 -21.17 -13.78
CA ASN A 262 0.09 -21.58 -12.55
C ASN A 262 -1.36 -21.99 -12.82
N THR A 263 -1.57 -23.29 -13.02
CA THR A 263 -2.90 -23.87 -13.26
C THR A 263 -3.71 -24.09 -11.98
N ALA A 264 -3.10 -24.04 -10.81
CA ALA A 264 -3.76 -24.27 -9.52
C ALA A 264 -4.45 -23.02 -8.96
N THR A 265 -4.03 -21.83 -9.39
CA THR A 265 -4.60 -20.57 -8.90
C THR A 265 -5.97 -20.26 -9.49
N THR A 266 -6.73 -19.48 -8.75
CA THR A 266 -7.93 -18.77 -9.23
C THR A 266 -7.73 -17.25 -9.25
N ASN A 267 -6.58 -16.78 -8.81
CA ASN A 267 -6.28 -15.34 -8.73
C ASN A 267 -5.79 -14.82 -10.08
N ILE A 268 -6.52 -13.84 -10.60
CA ILE A 268 -6.30 -13.32 -11.96
C ILE A 268 -4.92 -12.70 -12.15
N CYS A 269 -4.33 -12.09 -11.11
CA CYS A 269 -3.02 -11.44 -11.22
C CYS A 269 -1.90 -12.41 -11.62
N SER A 270 -2.02 -13.71 -11.31
CA SER A 270 -1.05 -14.72 -11.74
C SER A 270 -1.04 -14.87 -13.26
N PHE A 271 -2.22 -14.88 -13.90
CA PHE A 271 -2.33 -14.96 -15.35
C PHE A 271 -1.80 -13.71 -16.06
N PHE A 272 -2.03 -12.53 -15.45
CA PHE A 272 -1.44 -11.28 -15.92
C PHE A 272 0.07 -11.34 -15.92
N LEU A 273 0.68 -11.87 -14.84
CA LEU A 273 2.12 -12.02 -14.74
C LEU A 273 2.66 -12.96 -15.83
N ASP A 274 2.05 -14.14 -15.97
CA ASP A 274 2.49 -15.14 -16.95
C ASP A 274 2.51 -14.54 -18.36
N LYS A 275 1.43 -13.86 -18.75
CA LYS A 275 1.34 -13.20 -20.05
C LYS A 275 2.32 -12.03 -20.18
N ALA A 276 2.43 -11.16 -19.18
CA ALA A 276 3.35 -10.04 -19.20
C ALA A 276 4.81 -10.52 -19.39
N VAL A 277 5.21 -11.56 -18.66
CA VAL A 277 6.55 -12.15 -18.79
C VAL A 277 6.78 -12.77 -20.18
N SER A 278 5.74 -13.29 -20.83
CA SER A 278 5.87 -13.89 -22.16
C SER A 278 6.09 -12.86 -23.29
N ILE A 279 5.55 -11.63 -23.15
CA ILE A 279 5.57 -10.60 -24.20
C ILE A 279 6.44 -9.37 -23.85
N GLY A 280 6.94 -9.25 -22.60
CA GLY A 280 7.77 -8.12 -22.16
C GLY A 280 9.24 -8.47 -22.02
N ASN A 281 10.12 -7.53 -22.36
CA ASN A 281 11.55 -7.62 -22.07
C ASN A 281 11.84 -7.29 -20.60
N TYR A 282 11.20 -6.24 -20.09
CA TYR A 282 11.25 -5.85 -18.69
C TYR A 282 9.83 -5.70 -18.13
N VAL A 283 9.54 -6.37 -17.02
CA VAL A 283 8.19 -6.41 -16.45
C VAL A 283 8.21 -5.85 -15.02
N ALA A 284 7.43 -4.84 -14.74
CA ALA A 284 7.30 -4.21 -13.43
C ALA A 284 5.81 -4.14 -13.04
N LEU A 285 5.36 -5.09 -12.23
CA LEU A 285 3.96 -5.22 -11.86
C LEU A 285 3.77 -5.19 -10.35
N VAL A 286 2.65 -4.60 -9.93
CA VAL A 286 2.20 -4.62 -8.53
C VAL A 286 1.49 -5.93 -8.23
N PHE A 287 1.77 -6.49 -7.06
CA PHE A 287 1.17 -7.72 -6.57
C PHE A 287 0.76 -7.63 -5.12
N PRO A 288 -0.22 -8.42 -4.69
CA PRO A 288 -0.47 -8.61 -3.27
C PRO A 288 0.70 -9.37 -2.64
N LYS A 289 1.12 -8.93 -1.46
CA LYS A 289 2.30 -9.48 -0.75
C LYS A 289 2.16 -10.97 -0.42
N PHE A 290 0.96 -11.50 -0.39
CA PHE A 290 0.75 -12.95 -0.21
C PHE A 290 1.25 -13.80 -1.40
N LEU A 291 1.65 -13.20 -2.54
CA LEU A 291 2.45 -13.86 -3.58
C LEU A 291 3.68 -14.55 -2.97
N LEU A 292 4.31 -13.93 -1.98
CA LEU A 292 5.57 -14.42 -1.41
C LEU A 292 5.43 -15.78 -0.73
N ASN A 293 4.28 -16.08 -0.10
CA ASN A 293 4.22 -17.18 0.87
C ASN A 293 2.99 -18.08 0.80
N THR A 294 1.94 -17.74 0.06
CA THR A 294 0.76 -18.62 0.02
C THR A 294 0.96 -19.81 -0.92
N PRO A 295 0.38 -20.98 -0.61
CA PRO A 295 0.45 -22.17 -1.46
C PRO A 295 -0.09 -21.93 -2.87
N GLU A 296 -1.12 -21.08 -3.00
CA GLU A 296 -1.76 -20.73 -4.27
C GLU A 296 -0.78 -20.23 -5.33
N PHE A 297 0.30 -19.55 -4.91
CA PHE A 297 1.31 -19.00 -5.82
C PHE A 297 2.61 -19.83 -5.89
N SER A 298 2.61 -21.07 -5.41
CA SER A 298 3.82 -21.91 -5.42
C SER A 298 4.37 -22.13 -6.84
N GLN A 299 3.50 -22.41 -7.82
CA GLN A 299 3.91 -22.58 -9.23
C GLN A 299 4.42 -21.27 -9.84
N THR A 300 3.77 -20.14 -9.51
CA THR A 300 4.20 -18.81 -9.94
C THR A 300 5.59 -18.49 -9.38
N ARG A 301 5.84 -18.71 -8.08
CA ARG A 301 7.16 -18.51 -7.47
C ARG A 301 8.23 -19.41 -8.10
N LYS A 302 7.91 -20.68 -8.33
CA LYS A 302 8.84 -21.59 -9.02
C LYS A 302 9.22 -21.09 -10.40
N TYR A 303 8.25 -20.64 -11.18
CA TYR A 303 8.50 -20.06 -12.50
C TYR A 303 9.39 -18.82 -12.44
N LEU A 304 9.11 -17.92 -11.50
CA LEU A 304 9.89 -16.70 -11.33
C LEU A 304 11.28 -16.93 -10.77
N SER A 305 11.54 -18.04 -10.07
CA SER A 305 12.88 -18.37 -9.58
C SER A 305 13.88 -18.59 -10.71
N ASP A 306 13.41 -18.97 -11.90
CA ASP A 306 14.22 -19.14 -13.11
C ASP A 306 14.37 -17.85 -13.93
N LYS A 307 13.72 -16.76 -13.53
CA LYS A 307 13.80 -15.44 -14.16
C LYS A 307 14.67 -14.50 -13.35
N ALA A 308 15.27 -13.49 -13.99
CA ALA A 308 16.00 -12.47 -13.24
C ALA A 308 15.02 -11.50 -12.56
N VAL A 309 14.73 -11.75 -11.29
CA VAL A 309 13.98 -10.83 -10.43
C VAL A 309 14.95 -9.82 -9.84
N GLU A 310 15.11 -8.68 -10.51
CA GLU A 310 16.14 -7.69 -10.15
C GLU A 310 15.76 -6.83 -8.95
N CYS A 311 14.46 -6.60 -8.76
CA CYS A 311 14.00 -5.77 -7.66
C CYS A 311 12.64 -6.23 -7.12
N ILE A 312 12.47 -6.11 -5.80
CA ILE A 312 11.19 -6.24 -5.10
C ILE A 312 11.05 -5.01 -4.19
N ILE A 313 9.97 -4.25 -4.37
CA ILE A 313 9.63 -3.12 -3.49
C ILE A 313 8.42 -3.53 -2.64
N ASP A 314 8.60 -3.64 -1.35
CA ASP A 314 7.54 -3.94 -0.38
C ASP A 314 6.90 -2.64 0.11
N PHE A 315 5.67 -2.37 -0.33
CA PHE A 315 4.89 -1.21 0.09
C PHE A 315 4.11 -1.46 1.40
N GLY A 316 4.00 -2.72 1.83
CA GLY A 316 3.13 -3.07 2.95
C GLY A 316 1.70 -2.58 2.69
N GLU A 317 1.09 -1.94 3.71
CA GLU A 317 -0.25 -1.34 3.61
C GLU A 317 -0.25 0.06 2.98
N LYS A 318 0.91 0.64 2.66
CA LYS A 318 1.02 2.00 2.10
C LYS A 318 0.75 2.06 0.60
N GLY A 319 0.68 0.91 -0.09
CA GLY A 319 0.44 0.86 -1.53
C GLY A 319 -0.93 1.42 -1.93
N PHE A 320 -1.96 1.11 -1.17
CA PHE A 320 -3.35 1.46 -1.45
C PHE A 320 -4.01 2.15 -0.25
N PRO A 321 -4.12 3.48 -0.26
CA PRO A 321 -4.74 4.21 0.84
C PRO A 321 -6.20 3.78 1.09
N GLY A 322 -6.50 3.44 2.35
CA GLY A 322 -7.85 3.02 2.76
C GLY A 322 -8.19 1.56 2.48
N VAL A 323 -7.26 0.78 1.95
CA VAL A 323 -7.44 -0.66 1.70
C VAL A 323 -6.43 -1.46 2.53
N LEU A 324 -6.93 -2.45 3.26
CA LEU A 324 -6.12 -3.29 4.15
C LEU A 324 -5.48 -4.47 3.38
N VAL A 325 -4.82 -4.17 2.26
CA VAL A 325 -4.08 -5.16 1.46
C VAL A 325 -2.61 -4.77 1.41
N GLU A 326 -1.76 -5.66 1.89
CA GLU A 326 -0.31 -5.50 1.74
C GLU A 326 0.11 -5.81 0.30
N THR A 327 0.94 -4.95 -0.26
CA THR A 327 1.37 -5.05 -1.66
C THR A 327 2.87 -4.91 -1.81
N LEU A 328 3.35 -5.43 -2.93
CA LEU A 328 4.71 -5.27 -3.41
C LEU A 328 4.72 -4.97 -4.90
N ALA A 329 5.81 -4.43 -5.43
CA ALA A 329 6.10 -4.46 -6.85
C ALA A 329 7.26 -5.42 -7.12
N ILE A 330 7.14 -6.20 -8.20
CA ILE A 330 8.17 -7.12 -8.66
C ILE A 330 8.69 -6.68 -10.01
N PHE A 331 10.01 -6.71 -10.19
CA PHE A 331 10.70 -6.27 -11.38
C PHE A 331 11.48 -7.44 -11.97
N ILE A 332 11.14 -7.81 -13.19
CA ILE A 332 11.66 -9.00 -13.87
C ILE A 332 12.33 -8.55 -15.18
N ASN A 333 13.58 -8.94 -15.36
CA ASN A 333 14.33 -8.71 -16.58
C ASN A 333 14.48 -10.02 -17.37
N ASN A 334 13.72 -10.16 -18.45
CA ASN A 334 13.77 -11.36 -19.30
C ASN A 334 15.03 -11.41 -20.20
N LEU A 335 15.79 -10.33 -20.28
CA LEU A 335 17.03 -10.26 -21.05
C LEU A 335 18.25 -10.68 -20.23
N SER A 336 18.11 -10.83 -18.92
CA SER A 336 19.18 -11.18 -17.99
C SER A 336 18.98 -12.57 -17.37
N ARG A 337 20.06 -13.10 -16.81
CA ARG A 337 20.00 -14.31 -15.99
C ARG A 337 19.83 -13.95 -14.51
N PRO A 338 19.22 -14.84 -13.70
CA PRO A 338 19.12 -14.66 -12.26
C PRO A 338 20.48 -14.36 -11.61
N SER A 339 20.56 -13.30 -10.82
CA SER A 339 21.78 -12.87 -10.14
C SER A 339 21.43 -12.35 -8.73
N ASN A 340 21.52 -11.05 -8.51
CA ASN A 340 21.14 -10.41 -7.26
C ASN A 340 19.74 -9.80 -7.39
N THR A 341 19.00 -9.79 -6.27
CA THR A 341 17.72 -9.10 -6.13
C THR A 341 17.87 -7.97 -5.13
N ARG A 342 17.49 -6.76 -5.52
CA ARG A 342 17.31 -5.61 -4.62
C ARG A 342 15.97 -5.74 -3.91
N VAL A 343 15.96 -5.65 -2.60
CA VAL A 343 14.74 -5.63 -1.79
C VAL A 343 14.65 -4.32 -1.04
N ALA A 344 13.60 -3.55 -1.27
CA ALA A 344 13.35 -2.29 -0.57
C ALA A 344 12.01 -2.36 0.16
N SER A 345 11.95 -1.91 1.41
CA SER A 345 10.71 -1.81 2.18
C SER A 345 10.38 -0.36 2.50
N ILE A 346 9.27 0.12 1.97
CA ILE A 346 8.78 1.49 2.24
C ILE A 346 8.21 1.62 3.66
N THR A 347 7.72 0.51 4.23
CA THR A 347 7.14 0.51 5.59
C THR A 347 8.18 0.37 6.67
N HIS A 348 9.22 -0.42 6.44
CA HIS A 348 10.25 -0.75 7.44
C HIS A 348 11.57 -0.02 7.22
N GLY A 349 11.69 0.79 6.15
CA GLY A 349 12.92 1.50 5.82
C GLY A 349 14.13 0.57 5.58
N LYS A 350 13.88 -0.68 5.17
CA LYS A 350 14.93 -1.66 4.90
C LYS A 350 15.32 -1.62 3.42
N PHE A 351 16.60 -1.72 3.16
CA PHE A 351 17.16 -1.89 1.82
C PHE A 351 18.25 -2.97 1.89
N MET A 352 18.22 -3.91 0.97
CA MET A 352 19.22 -4.98 0.88
C MET A 352 19.39 -5.45 -0.56
N ILE A 353 20.58 -5.92 -0.88
CA ILE A 353 20.90 -6.57 -2.16
C ILE A 353 21.46 -7.94 -1.82
N GLN A 354 20.82 -8.98 -2.32
CA GLN A 354 21.20 -10.35 -2.01
C GLN A 354 21.11 -11.25 -3.24
N SER A 355 21.84 -12.34 -3.22
CA SER A 355 21.70 -13.37 -4.24
C SER A 355 20.25 -13.83 -4.34
N GLN A 356 19.69 -13.86 -5.55
CA GLN A 356 18.35 -14.37 -5.79
C GLN A 356 18.16 -15.79 -5.27
N LYS A 357 19.15 -16.67 -5.44
CA LYS A 357 19.13 -18.04 -4.94
C LYS A 357 19.05 -18.12 -3.42
N TYR A 358 19.57 -17.11 -2.71
CA TYR A 358 19.54 -17.08 -1.25
C TYR A 358 18.14 -16.77 -0.72
N ILE A 359 17.45 -15.80 -1.32
CA ILE A 359 16.09 -15.41 -0.90
C ILE A 359 14.99 -16.30 -1.48
N PHE A 360 15.26 -16.99 -2.61
CA PHE A 360 14.34 -17.92 -3.28
C PHE A 360 14.77 -19.38 -3.08
N ASP A 361 15.37 -19.67 -1.94
CA ASP A 361 15.88 -21.00 -1.58
C ASP A 361 14.73 -22.04 -1.61
N ASP A 362 14.88 -23.07 -2.44
CA ASP A 362 13.91 -24.15 -2.62
C ASP A 362 13.80 -25.10 -1.40
N LYS A 363 14.75 -25.02 -0.47
CA LYS A 363 14.70 -25.72 0.83
C LYS A 363 13.69 -25.10 1.78
N LEU A 364 13.28 -23.85 1.54
CA LEU A 364 12.27 -23.14 2.31
C LEU A 364 10.90 -23.27 1.62
N PRO A 365 9.78 -23.24 2.35
CA PRO A 365 8.45 -23.44 1.77
C PRO A 365 8.01 -22.30 0.85
N TYR A 366 8.68 -21.16 0.92
CA TYR A 366 8.42 -19.97 0.13
C TYR A 366 9.56 -18.94 0.21
N TRP A 367 9.46 -17.86 -0.52
CA TRP A 367 10.48 -16.82 -0.59
C TRP A 367 10.60 -16.02 0.70
N ILE A 368 11.83 -15.87 1.21
CA ILE A 368 12.14 -15.04 2.38
C ILE A 368 12.96 -13.84 1.90
N ILE A 369 12.28 -12.77 1.50
CA ILE A 369 12.94 -11.61 0.88
C ILE A 369 13.76 -10.77 1.86
N TYR A 370 13.55 -10.94 3.17
CA TYR A 370 14.30 -10.28 4.24
C TYR A 370 15.25 -11.21 4.97
N ARG A 371 15.57 -12.37 4.36
CA ARG A 371 16.51 -13.35 4.93
C ARG A 371 17.86 -12.71 5.19
N ASP A 372 18.44 -12.96 6.35
CA ASP A 372 19.71 -12.43 6.81
C ASP A 372 20.47 -13.47 7.66
N ASN A 373 21.65 -13.09 8.16
CA ASN A 373 22.50 -13.96 8.97
C ASN A 373 21.86 -14.35 10.32
N GLU A 374 21.03 -13.47 10.91
CA GLU A 374 20.31 -13.78 12.15
C GLU A 374 19.28 -14.88 11.90
N PHE A 375 18.50 -14.74 10.82
CA PHE A 375 17.57 -15.78 10.39
C PHE A 375 18.28 -17.13 10.17
N ASP A 376 19.40 -17.13 9.45
CA ASP A 376 20.15 -18.34 9.17
C ASP A 376 20.79 -18.96 10.42
N SER A 377 21.20 -18.13 11.39
CA SER A 377 21.72 -18.62 12.69
C SER A 377 20.65 -19.40 13.44
N VAL A 378 19.42 -18.90 13.48
CA VAL A 378 18.29 -19.62 14.10
C VAL A 378 17.96 -20.88 13.30
N CYS A 379 17.95 -20.81 11.96
CA CYS A 379 17.72 -21.97 11.10
C CYS A 379 18.70 -23.15 11.39
N LYS A 380 19.96 -22.84 11.66
CA LYS A 380 20.98 -23.87 11.98
C LYS A 380 20.65 -24.65 13.26
N ASN A 381 19.93 -24.04 14.19
CA ASN A 381 19.60 -24.61 15.49
C ASN A 381 18.24 -25.31 15.53
N LEU A 382 17.46 -25.28 14.45
CA LEU A 382 16.10 -25.81 14.40
C LEU A 382 15.97 -27.02 13.49
N ASP A 383 15.18 -27.98 13.92
CA ASP A 383 14.63 -29.03 13.07
C ASP A 383 13.27 -28.59 12.57
N PHE A 384 13.17 -28.38 11.27
CA PHE A 384 11.96 -27.88 10.62
C PHE A 384 11.01 -28.99 10.18
N ASN A 385 9.79 -28.59 9.76
CA ASN A 385 8.78 -29.48 9.22
C ASN A 385 8.35 -30.58 10.20
N VAL A 386 8.35 -30.25 11.48
CA VAL A 386 8.07 -31.18 12.60
C VAL A 386 6.58 -31.24 12.96
N PHE A 387 5.79 -30.26 12.54
CA PHE A 387 4.35 -30.20 12.83
C PHE A 387 3.51 -30.28 11.56
N LYS A 388 2.28 -30.77 11.73
CA LYS A 388 1.12 -30.50 10.89
C LYS A 388 0.25 -29.46 11.57
N VAL A 389 -0.56 -28.72 10.81
CA VAL A 389 -1.47 -27.70 11.35
C VAL A 389 -2.92 -28.04 11.03
N PHE A 390 -3.77 -27.88 12.03
CA PHE A 390 -5.22 -27.83 11.86
C PHE A 390 -5.74 -26.47 12.35
N ARG A 391 -6.73 -25.94 11.65
CA ARG A 391 -7.44 -24.71 12.03
C ARG A 391 -8.92 -24.94 11.95
N ASP A 392 -9.61 -24.67 13.03
CA ASP A 392 -11.07 -24.66 13.04
C ASP A 392 -11.62 -23.51 12.17
N ARG A 393 -12.71 -23.80 11.44
CA ARG A 393 -13.47 -22.82 10.66
C ARG A 393 -14.97 -22.93 10.90
N GLN A 394 -15.39 -23.79 11.82
CA GLN A 394 -16.78 -24.15 12.06
C GLN A 394 -17.32 -23.43 13.31
N ILE A 395 -16.48 -23.25 14.35
CA ILE A 395 -16.89 -22.53 15.55
C ILE A 395 -16.99 -21.03 15.23
N THR A 396 -18.20 -20.54 15.19
CA THR A 396 -18.54 -19.12 15.04
C THR A 396 -19.15 -18.58 16.33
N ASN A 397 -19.27 -17.27 16.47
CA ASN A 397 -19.90 -16.64 17.63
C ASN A 397 -21.35 -17.11 17.88
N LYS A 398 -22.01 -17.66 16.86
CA LYS A 398 -23.39 -18.18 16.98
C LYS A 398 -23.47 -19.47 17.81
N LEU A 399 -22.39 -20.23 17.87
CA LEU A 399 -22.29 -21.49 18.61
C LEU A 399 -21.72 -21.30 20.02
N LEU A 400 -21.30 -20.08 20.36
CA LEU A 400 -20.62 -19.77 21.60
C LEU A 400 -21.57 -19.11 22.60
N SER A 401 -21.44 -19.51 23.87
CA SER A 401 -22.15 -18.94 25.01
C SER A 401 -21.17 -18.57 26.14
N PRO A 402 -21.55 -17.70 27.08
CA PRO A 402 -20.75 -17.36 28.29
C PRO A 402 -20.53 -18.55 29.25
N SER A 403 -21.38 -19.59 29.17
CA SER A 403 -21.29 -20.80 29.95
C SER A 403 -21.75 -22.01 29.11
N GLY A 404 -21.29 -23.21 29.40
CA GLY A 404 -21.64 -24.42 28.68
C GLY A 404 -20.76 -25.60 29.08
N ASP A 405 -20.88 -26.71 28.32
CA ASP A 405 -20.26 -27.99 28.68
C ASP A 405 -18.76 -28.02 28.41
N ILE A 406 -18.33 -27.44 27.28
CA ILE A 406 -16.92 -27.51 26.83
C ILE A 406 -16.40 -26.08 26.63
N ARG A 407 -15.29 -25.78 27.28
CA ARG A 407 -14.59 -24.50 27.13
C ARG A 407 -13.96 -24.39 25.74
N VAL A 408 -14.12 -23.23 25.08
CA VAL A 408 -13.50 -22.93 23.79
C VAL A 408 -12.41 -21.87 23.97
N LEU A 409 -11.17 -22.32 23.87
CA LEU A 409 -10.00 -21.45 23.98
C LEU A 409 -9.85 -20.58 22.73
N LYS A 410 -9.45 -19.33 22.97
CA LYS A 410 -9.18 -18.32 21.95
C LYS A 410 -7.77 -17.74 22.15
N SER A 411 -7.24 -17.01 21.17
CA SER A 411 -5.83 -16.57 21.17
C SER A 411 -5.39 -15.79 22.41
N ARG A 412 -6.28 -15.02 23.04
CA ARG A 412 -5.98 -14.29 24.27
C ARG A 412 -5.95 -15.16 25.52
N ASN A 413 -6.50 -16.37 25.46
CA ASN A 413 -6.41 -17.32 26.58
C ASN A 413 -5.01 -17.93 26.75
N ILE A 414 -4.09 -17.73 25.80
CA ILE A 414 -2.69 -18.16 25.95
C ILE A 414 -1.89 -16.96 26.45
N SER A 415 -1.23 -17.08 27.60
CA SER A 415 -0.36 -16.05 28.16
C SER A 415 0.76 -15.68 27.19
N ASP A 416 1.26 -14.43 27.25
CA ASP A 416 2.28 -13.91 26.32
C ASP A 416 3.62 -14.65 26.38
N ASP A 417 3.91 -15.32 27.49
CA ASP A 417 5.08 -16.19 27.69
C ASP A 417 4.86 -17.66 27.26
N GLY A 418 3.62 -18.00 26.85
CA GLY A 418 3.26 -19.33 26.39
C GLY A 418 3.21 -20.40 27.49
N LYS A 419 3.12 -20.02 28.79
CA LYS A 419 3.17 -20.98 29.90
C LYS A 419 1.82 -21.38 30.46
N ASN A 420 0.83 -20.47 30.38
CA ASN A 420 -0.45 -20.65 31.07
C ASN A 420 -1.64 -20.40 30.14
N VAL A 421 -2.72 -21.14 30.41
CA VAL A 421 -4.05 -20.79 29.90
C VAL A 421 -4.69 -19.85 30.92
N MET A 422 -5.17 -18.69 30.46
CA MET A 422 -5.72 -17.63 31.27
C MET A 422 -7.24 -17.64 31.22
N ASP A 423 -7.87 -17.42 32.37
CA ASP A 423 -9.29 -17.11 32.45
C ASP A 423 -9.47 -15.60 32.26
N ILE A 424 -10.41 -15.21 31.42
CA ILE A 424 -10.63 -13.80 31.07
C ILE A 424 -12.13 -13.54 31.14
N ASP A 425 -12.55 -12.81 32.16
CA ASP A 425 -13.94 -12.43 32.36
C ASP A 425 -14.50 -11.67 31.14
N GLY A 426 -15.73 -12.03 30.73
CA GLY A 426 -16.37 -11.45 29.55
C GLY A 426 -15.75 -11.83 28.21
N TYR A 427 -14.67 -12.63 28.18
CA TYR A 427 -14.04 -13.11 26.95
C TYR A 427 -14.15 -14.63 26.80
N ASP A 428 -14.08 -15.39 27.87
CA ASP A 428 -14.18 -16.85 27.84
C ASP A 428 -15.52 -17.30 27.26
N SER A 429 -15.51 -18.40 26.55
CA SER A 429 -16.67 -18.90 25.83
C SER A 429 -16.71 -20.41 25.88
N TYR A 430 -17.93 -20.93 25.80
CA TYR A 430 -18.23 -22.35 25.90
C TYR A 430 -19.12 -22.77 24.74
N ILE A 431 -19.15 -24.06 24.47
CA ILE A 431 -20.03 -24.69 23.47
C ILE A 431 -20.76 -25.88 24.11
N SER A 432 -21.97 -26.15 23.68
CA SER A 432 -22.70 -27.35 24.11
C SER A 432 -22.01 -28.61 23.57
N TYR A 433 -22.15 -29.71 24.30
CA TYR A 433 -21.63 -31.00 23.87
C TYR A 433 -22.28 -31.44 22.53
N ASP A 434 -23.59 -31.19 22.40
CA ASP A 434 -24.35 -31.57 21.20
C ASP A 434 -23.90 -30.83 19.94
N ASP A 435 -23.56 -29.55 20.04
CA ASP A 435 -23.01 -28.79 18.92
C ASP A 435 -21.57 -29.22 18.62
N ALA A 436 -20.76 -29.45 19.67
CA ALA A 436 -19.34 -29.72 19.54
C ALA A 436 -19.02 -31.06 18.86
N LYS A 437 -19.77 -32.12 19.18
CA LYS A 437 -19.50 -33.52 18.73
C LYS A 437 -19.50 -33.68 17.20
N ASN A 438 -20.17 -32.78 16.48
CA ASN A 438 -20.27 -32.80 15.02
C ASN A 438 -19.20 -31.95 14.31
N LEU A 439 -18.34 -31.26 15.09
CA LEU A 439 -17.31 -30.40 14.53
C LEU A 439 -15.98 -31.14 14.35
N SER A 440 -15.26 -30.81 13.28
CA SER A 440 -13.95 -31.44 13.01
C SER A 440 -12.92 -31.24 14.13
N VAL A 441 -13.01 -30.12 14.87
CA VAL A 441 -12.14 -29.82 16.00
C VAL A 441 -12.39 -30.71 17.21
N TYR A 442 -13.55 -31.35 17.30
CA TYR A 442 -13.91 -32.26 18.39
C TYR A 442 -12.94 -33.45 18.52
N SER A 443 -12.39 -33.92 17.38
CA SER A 443 -11.36 -34.98 17.38
C SER A 443 -10.12 -34.66 18.22
N TYR A 444 -9.90 -33.40 18.57
CA TYR A 444 -8.78 -32.94 19.40
C TYR A 444 -9.16 -32.70 20.87
N LEU A 445 -10.40 -32.99 21.32
CA LEU A 445 -10.87 -32.66 22.67
C LEU A 445 -9.91 -33.18 23.75
N ASP A 446 -9.62 -34.47 23.73
CA ASP A 446 -8.81 -35.19 24.74
C ASP A 446 -7.50 -35.75 24.20
N CYS A 447 -7.05 -35.26 23.04
CA CYS A 447 -5.79 -35.69 22.46
C CYS A 447 -4.58 -35.24 23.27
N ASP A 448 -3.67 -36.15 23.53
CA ASP A 448 -2.33 -35.88 24.05
C ASP A 448 -1.37 -35.42 22.92
N ASN A 449 -0.27 -34.78 23.28
CA ASN A 449 0.78 -34.33 22.35
C ASN A 449 0.23 -33.45 21.22
N VAL A 450 -0.63 -32.52 21.56
CA VAL A 450 -1.19 -31.50 20.64
C VAL A 450 -0.91 -30.13 21.25
N TYR A 451 -0.51 -29.19 20.42
CA TYR A 451 -0.05 -27.87 20.84
C TYR A 451 -0.87 -26.76 20.19
N LEU A 452 -0.97 -25.63 20.88
CA LEU A 452 -1.71 -24.45 20.45
C LEU A 452 -0.76 -23.28 20.24
N THR A 453 -0.98 -22.55 19.16
CA THR A 453 -0.34 -21.25 18.91
C THR A 453 -1.38 -20.26 18.40
N PRO A 454 -1.30 -18.95 18.73
CA PRO A 454 -2.16 -17.94 18.12
C PRO A 454 -2.02 -17.96 16.61
N ASN A 455 -3.15 -18.04 15.92
CA ASN A 455 -3.19 -18.16 14.46
C ASN A 455 -2.72 -16.88 13.74
N MET A 456 -3.04 -15.71 14.31
CA MET A 456 -2.60 -14.41 13.80
C MET A 456 -1.88 -13.67 14.93
N THR A 457 -0.56 -13.61 14.87
CA THR A 457 0.21 -12.99 15.96
C THR A 457 1.55 -12.45 15.50
N TYR A 458 1.96 -11.35 16.12
CA TYR A 458 3.33 -10.82 16.06
C TYR A 458 4.20 -11.34 17.21
N LYS A 459 3.56 -12.01 18.19
CA LYS A 459 4.20 -12.60 19.34
C LYS A 459 3.91 -14.10 19.31
N PRO A 460 4.66 -14.88 18.53
CA PRO A 460 4.50 -16.33 18.50
C PRO A 460 4.75 -16.89 19.88
N ARG A 461 4.01 -17.92 20.24
CA ARG A 461 4.11 -18.68 21.48
C ARG A 461 3.40 -20.01 21.30
N MET A 462 3.79 -21.00 22.07
CA MET A 462 3.24 -22.34 21.96
C MET A 462 2.99 -22.93 23.35
N ILE A 463 1.86 -23.58 23.53
CA ILE A 463 1.50 -24.29 24.74
C ILE A 463 0.92 -25.67 24.39
N GLU A 464 1.13 -26.65 25.25
CA GLU A 464 0.42 -27.93 25.14
C GLU A 464 -1.08 -27.70 25.35
N LYS A 465 -1.92 -28.31 24.52
CA LYS A 465 -3.36 -28.15 24.58
C LYS A 465 -3.92 -28.84 25.83
N PRO A 466 -4.64 -28.12 26.71
CA PRO A 466 -5.35 -28.77 27.81
C PRO A 466 -6.41 -29.75 27.29
N LYS A 467 -6.65 -30.82 28.04
CA LYS A 467 -7.80 -31.71 27.84
C LYS A 467 -9.11 -30.98 28.13
N GLU A 468 -10.22 -31.56 27.70
CA GLU A 468 -11.57 -31.02 27.92
C GLU A 468 -11.79 -29.61 27.39
N CYS A 469 -10.96 -29.15 26.48
CA CYS A 469 -11.08 -27.84 25.81
C CYS A 469 -11.07 -28.00 24.30
N LEU A 470 -11.89 -27.18 23.62
CA LEU A 470 -11.81 -26.97 22.17
C LEU A 470 -11.15 -25.63 21.85
N VAL A 471 -10.92 -25.37 20.58
CA VAL A 471 -10.35 -24.11 20.09
C VAL A 471 -11.14 -23.59 18.89
N ASN A 472 -11.26 -22.27 18.76
CA ASN A 472 -11.79 -21.67 17.54
C ASN A 472 -10.67 -21.26 16.58
N GLY A 473 -11.04 -20.73 15.41
CA GLY A 473 -10.10 -20.33 14.36
C GLY A 473 -9.08 -19.26 14.73
N SER A 474 -9.13 -18.65 15.92
CA SER A 474 -8.10 -17.71 16.39
C SER A 474 -6.84 -18.41 16.92
N LEU A 475 -6.92 -19.73 17.14
CA LEU A 475 -5.80 -20.61 17.48
C LEU A 475 -5.56 -21.61 16.34
N ALA A 476 -4.30 -21.91 16.10
CA ALA A 476 -3.89 -23.03 15.27
C ALA A 476 -3.51 -24.21 16.17
N VAL A 477 -3.97 -25.39 15.80
CA VAL A 477 -3.62 -26.67 16.46
C VAL A 477 -2.44 -27.24 15.71
N LEU A 478 -1.33 -27.45 16.41
CA LEU A 478 -0.10 -28.02 15.90
C LEU A 478 0.02 -29.46 16.37
N ILE A 479 0.10 -30.38 15.42
CA ILE A 479 0.18 -31.82 15.65
C ILE A 479 1.59 -32.27 15.28
N PRO A 480 2.43 -32.68 16.24
CA PRO A 480 3.75 -33.22 15.96
C PRO A 480 3.67 -34.42 15.02
N LYS A 481 4.64 -34.57 14.14
CA LYS A 481 4.80 -35.76 13.33
C LYS A 481 5.16 -36.95 14.20
N LYS A 482 4.93 -38.16 13.69
CA LYS A 482 5.12 -39.43 14.43
C LYS A 482 6.49 -39.49 15.12
N GLY A 483 6.48 -39.78 16.40
CA GLY A 483 7.71 -39.98 17.22
C GLY A 483 8.30 -38.68 17.78
N ILE A 484 7.67 -37.51 17.56
CA ILE A 484 8.15 -36.22 18.08
C ILE A 484 7.32 -35.86 19.31
N ILE A 485 7.99 -35.57 20.42
CA ILE A 485 7.42 -35.04 21.66
C ILE A 485 8.26 -33.83 22.05
N PRO A 486 7.74 -32.59 21.85
CA PRO A 486 8.45 -31.38 22.23
C PRO A 486 8.72 -31.28 23.72
N THR A 487 9.92 -30.83 24.08
CA THR A 487 10.28 -30.59 25.49
C THR A 487 9.76 -29.22 25.95
N LYS A 488 9.68 -29.01 27.27
CA LYS A 488 9.29 -27.70 27.85
C LYS A 488 10.23 -26.57 27.40
N GLU A 489 11.52 -26.85 27.25
CA GLU A 489 12.52 -25.88 26.76
C GLU A 489 12.27 -25.50 25.30
N GLN A 490 11.96 -26.48 24.45
CA GLN A 490 11.61 -26.26 23.05
C GLN A 490 10.32 -25.44 22.91
N LEU A 491 9.33 -25.67 23.78
CA LEU A 491 8.10 -24.86 23.80
C LEU A 491 8.37 -23.43 24.27
N ALA A 492 9.20 -23.24 25.30
CA ALA A 492 9.55 -21.91 25.81
C ALA A 492 10.31 -21.06 24.78
N PHE A 493 11.09 -21.70 23.87
CA PHE A 493 11.81 -21.01 22.82
C PHE A 493 10.90 -20.16 21.91
N PHE A 494 9.68 -20.64 21.61
CA PHE A 494 8.74 -19.90 20.76
C PHE A 494 8.31 -18.53 21.33
N SER A 495 8.50 -18.31 22.64
CA SER A 495 8.18 -17.04 23.31
C SER A 495 9.40 -16.12 23.47
N THR A 496 10.59 -16.52 23.03
CA THR A 496 11.82 -15.72 23.12
C THR A 496 11.84 -14.58 22.09
N GLN A 497 12.66 -13.55 22.36
CA GLN A 497 12.86 -12.46 21.41
C GLN A 497 13.59 -12.95 20.15
N GLU A 498 14.52 -13.88 20.28
CA GLU A 498 15.23 -14.51 19.18
C GLU A 498 14.25 -15.18 18.20
N TYR A 499 13.33 -16.01 18.70
CA TYR A 499 12.32 -16.63 17.84
C TYR A 499 11.34 -15.61 17.25
N ARG A 500 10.99 -14.54 17.96
CA ARG A 500 10.13 -13.48 17.43
C ARG A 500 10.77 -12.77 16.23
N ASN A 501 12.05 -12.42 16.34
CA ASN A 501 12.80 -11.80 15.23
C ASN A 501 12.86 -12.75 14.02
N PHE A 502 13.23 -14.00 14.26
CA PHE A 502 13.23 -15.05 13.24
C PHE A 502 11.86 -15.20 12.57
N TYR A 503 10.79 -15.29 13.36
CA TYR A 503 9.43 -15.47 12.84
C TYR A 503 8.94 -14.27 12.03
N GLN A 504 9.31 -13.05 12.39
CA GLN A 504 9.00 -11.85 11.60
C GLN A 504 9.65 -11.91 10.22
N ILE A 505 10.92 -12.31 10.14
CA ILE A 505 11.64 -12.49 8.87
C ILE A 505 11.01 -13.65 8.09
N ALA A 506 10.77 -14.80 8.72
CA ALA A 506 10.09 -15.95 8.13
C ALA A 506 8.73 -15.57 7.52
N ARG A 507 8.05 -14.59 8.07
CA ARG A 507 6.76 -14.08 7.59
C ARG A 507 6.90 -12.85 6.68
N ASN A 508 8.09 -12.52 6.21
CA ASN A 508 8.36 -11.34 5.38
C ASN A 508 7.79 -10.04 5.98
N PHE A 509 7.79 -9.90 7.32
CA PHE A 509 7.20 -8.76 8.04
C PHE A 509 5.74 -8.48 7.67
N GLN A 510 4.99 -9.50 7.27
CA GLN A 510 3.56 -9.33 6.98
C GLN A 510 2.77 -9.01 8.23
N THR A 511 1.77 -8.14 8.09
CA THR A 511 0.88 -7.70 9.17
C THR A 511 -0.52 -8.28 9.06
N ARG A 512 -0.98 -8.67 7.88
CA ARG A 512 -2.38 -9.06 7.62
C ARG A 512 -2.59 -10.54 7.33
N SER A 513 -1.69 -11.19 6.64
CA SER A 513 -1.88 -12.58 6.22
C SER A 513 -1.04 -13.56 7.05
N LEU A 514 -1.10 -13.42 8.37
CA LEU A 514 -0.26 -14.16 9.31
C LEU A 514 -0.81 -15.52 9.75
N ASN A 515 -1.87 -15.99 9.12
CA ASN A 515 -2.42 -17.31 9.45
C ASN A 515 -1.34 -18.40 9.40
N VAL A 516 -1.31 -19.24 10.41
CA VAL A 516 -0.49 -20.46 10.40
C VAL A 516 -1.17 -21.47 9.47
N ASP A 517 -0.54 -21.74 8.34
CA ASP A 517 -1.02 -22.66 7.29
C ASP A 517 0.00 -23.79 7.03
N ALA A 518 -0.30 -24.64 6.06
CA ALA A 518 0.53 -25.78 5.70
C ALA A 518 1.96 -25.41 5.27
N CYS A 519 2.18 -24.17 4.77
CA CYS A 519 3.52 -23.69 4.43
C CYS A 519 4.22 -23.05 5.63
N SER A 520 3.54 -22.13 6.31
CA SER A 520 4.14 -21.37 7.41
C SER A 520 4.37 -22.19 8.68
N VAL A 521 3.65 -23.28 8.89
CA VAL A 521 3.90 -24.22 10.00
C VAL A 521 5.30 -24.84 9.93
N PHE A 522 5.92 -24.84 8.76
CA PHE A 522 7.32 -25.26 8.57
C PHE A 522 8.27 -24.54 9.54
N PHE A 523 8.06 -23.24 9.76
CA PHE A 523 8.94 -22.42 10.61
C PHE A 523 8.73 -22.63 12.11
N TYR A 524 7.73 -23.38 12.52
CA TYR A 524 7.63 -23.87 13.90
C TYR A 524 8.57 -25.07 14.10
N GLY A 525 9.86 -24.80 13.99
CA GLY A 525 10.91 -25.80 14.20
C GLY A 525 11.21 -26.00 15.68
N LEU A 526 11.69 -27.17 16.04
CA LEU A 526 12.14 -27.49 17.40
C LEU A 526 13.65 -27.35 17.52
N LEU A 527 14.14 -26.82 18.65
CA LEU A 527 15.55 -26.75 18.95
C LEU A 527 16.17 -28.15 18.88
N ARG A 528 17.28 -28.24 18.17
CA ARG A 528 18.04 -29.49 18.08
C ARG A 528 18.65 -29.86 19.42
N ASP A 529 18.58 -31.14 19.76
CA ASP A 529 19.35 -31.66 20.88
C ASP A 529 20.86 -31.52 20.57
N LYS A 530 21.61 -30.87 21.46
CA LYS A 530 23.07 -30.61 21.28
C LYS A 530 23.89 -31.88 21.06
N ALA A 531 23.31 -33.06 21.24
CA ALA A 531 23.95 -34.37 21.05
C ALA A 531 23.84 -34.94 19.63
N LYS A 532 23.00 -34.38 18.74
CA LYS A 532 22.83 -34.90 17.36
C LYS A 532 23.37 -33.92 16.33
N LYS A 533 24.55 -34.20 15.76
CA LYS A 533 25.07 -33.51 14.57
C LYS A 533 24.15 -33.78 13.37
N SER A 534 23.73 -32.70 12.70
CA SER A 534 22.80 -32.77 11.59
C SER A 534 23.48 -33.02 10.23
N PRO A 535 22.80 -33.72 9.29
CA PRO A 535 23.28 -33.92 7.91
C PRO A 535 23.16 -32.69 6.98
N ILE A 536 22.57 -31.58 7.44
CA ILE A 536 22.28 -30.41 6.57
C ILE A 536 23.42 -29.36 6.59
N THR A 537 24.45 -29.52 7.42
CA THR A 537 25.50 -28.52 7.64
C THR A 537 26.68 -28.56 6.66
N GLU A 538 26.70 -29.47 5.70
CA GLU A 538 27.77 -29.49 4.68
C GLU A 538 27.25 -28.84 3.38
N LYS A 539 27.56 -27.62 3.18
CA LYS A 539 27.54 -26.73 1.99
C LYS A 539 26.74 -25.45 2.18
N LEU A 540 27.15 -24.62 3.12
CA LEU A 540 26.92 -23.18 3.04
C LEU A 540 28.32 -22.55 2.93
N ASP A 541 28.81 -22.46 1.71
CA ASP A 541 30.04 -21.74 1.39
C ASP A 541 29.86 -20.24 1.66
N GLU A 542 30.80 -19.70 2.41
CA GLU A 542 30.98 -18.29 2.69
C GLU A 542 31.03 -17.48 1.40
N LYS A 543 30.09 -16.59 1.22
CA LYS A 543 30.21 -15.44 0.32
C LYS A 543 29.70 -14.18 1.04
N GLU A 544 30.57 -13.20 1.04
CA GLU A 544 30.43 -11.89 1.66
C GLU A 544 29.08 -11.21 1.37
N ASN A 545 28.34 -10.93 2.45
CA ASN A 545 27.16 -10.09 2.42
C ASN A 545 27.61 -8.63 2.57
N ILE A 546 27.42 -7.82 1.52
CA ILE A 546 27.62 -6.37 1.60
C ILE A 546 26.29 -5.76 2.06
N GLN A 547 26.24 -5.35 3.30
CA GLN A 547 25.11 -4.58 3.84
C GLN A 547 25.38 -3.08 3.59
N ILE A 548 24.64 -2.49 2.63
CA ILE A 548 24.70 -1.05 2.33
C ILE A 548 23.46 -0.38 2.96
N THR A 549 23.66 0.73 3.66
CA THR A 549 22.56 1.51 4.27
C THR A 549 21.95 2.50 3.28
N ILE A 550 20.69 2.91 3.54
CA ILE A 550 19.91 3.85 2.69
C ILE A 550 20.65 5.20 2.48
N PHE A 551 21.59 5.58 3.36
CA PHE A 551 22.30 6.85 3.31
C PHE A 551 23.38 6.93 2.22
N ASP A 552 23.77 5.83 1.59
CA ASP A 552 24.82 5.80 0.57
C ASP A 552 24.29 6.06 -0.86
N TYR A 553 22.97 6.24 -1.02
CA TYR A 553 22.31 6.45 -2.33
C TYR A 553 21.76 7.87 -2.55
N VAL A 554 21.99 8.80 -1.61
CA VAL A 554 21.63 10.22 -1.77
C VAL A 554 22.92 11.02 -1.93
N LYS A 555 23.53 10.92 -3.07
CA LYS A 555 24.47 11.92 -3.63
C LYS A 555 24.18 12.10 -5.11
#